data_4113eb207cdda357251ed66e73acfe8b
#
_entry.id   4113eb207cdda357251ed66e73acfe8b
#
_cell.length_a   1.000
_cell.length_b   1.000
_cell.length_c   1.000
_cell.angle_alpha   90.00
_cell.angle_beta   90.00
_cell.angle_gamma   90.00
#
_symmetry.space_group_name_H-M   'P 1'
#
loop_
_entity.id
_entity.type
_entity.pdbx_description
1 polymer ?
#
loop_
_entity_poly.entity_id
_entity_poly.type
_entity_poly.pdbx_seq_one_letter_code
_entity_poly.pdbx_strand_id
1 'polypeptide(L)'
;LFFVTNGTSTSNKIVWHANLGSNDVVLVDRNCHKSILHAIMMTGTVPIFLQPTRNHLGIIGPIPLEEFEPENIRRKIEANPLILDKSVQPRVMTITQSTYDGVIYNVERIKQTLGNYIENLHFDEAWLPHATFHDFYHEFHAIGPNRPRSKESMIFATQSTHKLLAGLSQASQILVQDSETRHLDQYRFNEAYLMHTSTSPQYAIIASCDVAAAMMEPPGGKALVEESIFESLEFRRAMRKVDAEYGDSWWFQVWGPRGLADSGIGKRDKWFLKSSDKWHGFGKLVTNFTMLDPIKATIVTPGLDINGRFASWGIPALIATKYLAEHGVVVEKTGLYSFFVMFTIGITKGRWNTLVTELQQFKTDYDSNQPLWRVMPEFVQAYPNYERVGLRDLAQQIHEEYRRCDVARVTTEMYLSLMEPAMKPSTAFECLAHRQVERVPIDDLEGRVTTMLVTPYPPGIPLLIPGERFNRTIVEYLKFVRGFNQTFLGFDTDVHGLVIERRDGVDHYFVDCVAQSYLAEHQ
;
A
#
# COMPACT_ATOMS: atom_id res chain seq x y z
N LEU A 1 17.53 -18.05 7.26
CA LEU A 1 17.70 -16.68 6.77
C LEU A 1 18.40 -16.68 5.42
N PHE A 2 17.86 -15.91 4.46
CA PHE A 2 18.46 -15.70 3.15
C PHE A 2 18.51 -14.20 2.87
N PHE A 3 19.69 -13.68 2.53
CA PHE A 3 19.84 -12.31 2.05
C PHE A 3 19.48 -12.24 0.56
N VAL A 4 18.78 -11.20 0.17
CA VAL A 4 18.39 -10.96 -1.22
C VAL A 4 18.81 -9.55 -1.62
N THR A 5 19.60 -9.44 -2.68
CA THR A 5 20.23 -8.19 -3.13
C THR A 5 19.41 -7.44 -4.18
N ASN A 6 18.15 -7.82 -4.35
CA ASN A 6 17.27 -7.23 -5.38
C ASN A 6 15.88 -6.88 -4.81
N GLY A 7 15.85 -6.48 -3.54
CA GLY A 7 14.67 -6.00 -2.82
C GLY A 7 13.66 -7.09 -2.47
N THR A 8 12.72 -6.74 -1.61
CA THR A 8 11.62 -7.65 -1.21
C THR A 8 10.75 -8.08 -2.38
N SER A 9 10.72 -7.31 -3.47
CA SER A 9 10.06 -7.74 -4.70
C SER A 9 10.60 -9.07 -5.23
N THR A 10 11.89 -9.32 -5.09
CA THR A 10 12.52 -10.60 -5.44
C THR A 10 12.32 -11.63 -4.33
N SER A 11 12.45 -11.22 -3.06
CA SER A 11 12.18 -12.11 -1.91
C SER A 11 10.79 -12.74 -1.97
N ASN A 12 9.77 -11.95 -2.30
CA ASN A 12 8.39 -12.42 -2.47
C ASN A 12 8.29 -13.49 -3.58
N LYS A 13 8.92 -13.26 -4.73
CA LYS A 13 8.91 -14.21 -5.86
C LYS A 13 9.64 -15.51 -5.52
N ILE A 14 10.74 -15.45 -4.77
CA ILE A 14 11.48 -16.62 -4.29
C ILE A 14 10.58 -17.49 -3.40
N VAL A 15 9.93 -16.88 -2.38
CA VAL A 15 9.03 -17.62 -1.48
C VAL A 15 7.92 -18.30 -2.27
N TRP A 16 7.36 -17.63 -3.26
CA TRP A 16 6.29 -18.16 -4.10
C TRP A 16 6.76 -19.31 -4.98
N HIS A 17 7.83 -19.15 -5.73
CA HIS A 17 8.36 -20.22 -6.60
C HIS A 17 8.88 -21.44 -5.83
N ALA A 18 9.33 -21.25 -4.58
CA ALA A 18 9.75 -22.37 -3.75
C ALA A 18 8.57 -23.25 -3.27
N ASN A 19 7.36 -22.71 -3.22
CA ASN A 19 6.21 -23.36 -2.60
C ASN A 19 5.03 -23.63 -3.54
N LEU A 20 5.02 -23.06 -4.76
CA LEU A 20 3.84 -23.01 -5.62
C LEU A 20 4.15 -23.43 -7.06
N GLY A 21 3.19 -24.09 -7.67
CA GLY A 21 3.17 -24.45 -9.08
C GLY A 21 1.87 -24.03 -9.78
N SER A 22 1.79 -24.35 -11.07
CA SER A 22 0.62 -24.02 -11.89
C SER A 22 -0.66 -24.65 -11.32
N ASN A 23 -1.73 -23.86 -11.29
CA ASN A 23 -3.07 -24.20 -10.76
C ASN A 23 -3.18 -24.33 -9.25
N ASP A 24 -2.10 -24.16 -8.48
CA ASP A 24 -2.23 -24.07 -7.02
C ASP A 24 -3.10 -22.87 -6.66
N VAL A 25 -4.00 -23.07 -5.69
CA VAL A 25 -4.84 -22.01 -5.16
C VAL A 25 -4.09 -21.27 -4.05
N VAL A 26 -4.18 -19.95 -4.06
CA VAL A 26 -3.49 -19.08 -3.10
C VAL A 26 -4.45 -18.06 -2.50
N LEU A 27 -4.23 -17.74 -1.23
CA LEU A 27 -4.98 -16.72 -0.50
C LEU A 27 -4.13 -15.44 -0.40
N VAL A 28 -4.63 -14.31 -0.89
CA VAL A 28 -3.82 -13.11 -1.09
C VAL A 28 -4.55 -11.85 -0.64
N ASP A 29 -3.85 -10.98 0.07
CA ASP A 29 -4.31 -9.61 0.34
C ASP A 29 -4.55 -8.85 -0.97
N ARG A 30 -5.74 -8.29 -1.16
CA ARG A 30 -6.05 -7.49 -2.36
C ARG A 30 -5.20 -6.22 -2.46
N ASN A 31 -4.70 -5.70 -1.34
CA ASN A 31 -3.75 -4.59 -1.30
C ASN A 31 -2.28 -5.03 -1.34
N CYS A 32 -1.98 -6.25 -1.76
CA CYS A 32 -0.61 -6.74 -1.82
C CYS A 32 0.25 -5.91 -2.78
N HIS A 33 1.55 -5.92 -2.52
CA HIS A 33 2.51 -5.28 -3.41
C HIS A 33 2.51 -5.97 -4.79
N LYS A 34 2.71 -5.19 -5.86
CA LYS A 34 2.73 -5.69 -7.26
C LYS A 34 3.63 -6.91 -7.49
N SER A 35 4.68 -7.11 -6.68
CA SER A 35 5.54 -8.30 -6.78
C SER A 35 4.83 -9.61 -6.48
N ILE A 36 3.80 -9.60 -5.65
CA ILE A 36 2.95 -10.76 -5.38
C ILE A 36 2.08 -11.05 -6.60
N LEU A 37 1.52 -10.03 -7.24
CA LEU A 37 0.74 -10.21 -8.46
C LEU A 37 1.60 -10.71 -9.62
N HIS A 38 2.85 -10.22 -9.72
CA HIS A 38 3.83 -10.78 -10.66
C HIS A 38 4.13 -12.26 -10.34
N ALA A 39 4.24 -12.61 -9.05
CA ALA A 39 4.46 -14.00 -8.65
C ALA A 39 3.28 -14.90 -9.03
N ILE A 40 2.02 -14.42 -8.89
CA ILE A 40 0.82 -15.13 -9.38
C ILE A 40 0.94 -15.44 -10.88
N MET A 41 1.29 -14.43 -11.69
CA MET A 41 1.46 -14.63 -13.13
C MET A 41 2.59 -15.62 -13.45
N MET A 42 3.74 -15.49 -12.78
CA MET A 42 4.92 -16.31 -13.02
C MET A 42 4.74 -17.77 -12.59
N THR A 43 4.01 -18.03 -11.51
CA THR A 43 3.75 -19.39 -11.00
C THR A 43 2.53 -20.04 -11.65
N GLY A 44 1.66 -19.28 -12.32
CA GLY A 44 0.42 -19.80 -12.90
C GLY A 44 -0.64 -20.18 -11.85
N THR A 45 -0.55 -19.62 -10.66
CA THR A 45 -1.49 -19.89 -9.56
C THR A 45 -2.83 -19.20 -9.75
N VAL A 46 -3.87 -19.66 -9.02
CA VAL A 46 -5.20 -19.07 -9.01
C VAL A 46 -5.43 -18.34 -7.69
N PRO A 47 -5.54 -17.01 -7.70
CA PRO A 47 -5.70 -16.25 -6.48
C PRO A 47 -7.14 -16.23 -5.96
N ILE A 48 -7.27 -16.29 -4.64
CA ILE A 48 -8.45 -15.89 -3.87
C ILE A 48 -8.06 -14.66 -3.08
N PHE A 49 -8.78 -13.56 -3.26
CA PHE A 49 -8.44 -12.31 -2.59
C PHE A 49 -9.17 -12.13 -1.27
N LEU A 50 -8.39 -11.76 -0.24
CA LEU A 50 -8.87 -11.21 1.01
C LEU A 50 -9.14 -9.72 0.81
N GLN A 51 -10.35 -9.27 1.11
CA GLN A 51 -10.78 -7.90 0.85
C GLN A 51 -10.52 -7.01 2.06
N PRO A 52 -9.60 -6.04 1.99
CA PRO A 52 -9.39 -5.07 3.05
C PRO A 52 -10.51 -4.02 3.08
N THR A 53 -10.71 -3.42 4.23
CA THR A 53 -11.57 -2.25 4.39
C THR A 53 -10.85 -0.99 3.91
N ARG A 54 -11.63 0.06 3.67
CA ARG A 54 -11.12 1.37 3.26
C ARG A 54 -12.08 2.46 3.76
N ASN A 55 -11.57 3.61 4.14
CA ASN A 55 -12.42 4.75 4.44
C ASN A 55 -12.46 5.73 3.25
N HIS A 56 -13.35 6.71 3.31
CA HIS A 56 -13.53 7.68 2.22
C HIS A 56 -12.39 8.69 2.07
N LEU A 57 -11.48 8.78 3.04
CA LEU A 57 -10.23 9.53 2.88
C LEU A 57 -9.18 8.76 2.03
N GLY A 58 -9.53 7.56 1.55
CA GLY A 58 -8.61 6.70 0.81
C GLY A 58 -7.59 5.97 1.69
N ILE A 59 -7.74 6.04 3.01
CA ILE A 59 -6.86 5.33 3.95
C ILE A 59 -7.20 3.85 3.92
N ILE A 60 -6.16 3.02 3.82
CA ILE A 60 -6.27 1.58 3.72
C ILE A 60 -6.47 1.01 5.12
N GLY A 61 -7.61 0.37 5.29
CA GLY A 61 -7.96 -0.32 6.53
C GLY A 61 -7.54 -1.78 6.56
N PRO A 62 -7.83 -2.46 7.67
CA PRO A 62 -7.51 -3.87 7.81
C PRO A 62 -8.41 -4.78 6.99
N ILE A 63 -7.88 -5.95 6.66
CA ILE A 63 -8.68 -7.11 6.27
C ILE A 63 -9.44 -7.56 7.53
N PRO A 64 -10.78 -7.68 7.50
CA PRO A 64 -11.55 -8.20 8.63
C PRO A 64 -11.12 -9.63 9.02
N LEU A 65 -11.16 -9.96 10.30
CA LEU A 65 -10.74 -11.29 10.76
C LEU A 65 -11.58 -12.40 10.14
N GLU A 66 -12.84 -12.13 9.84
CA GLU A 66 -13.76 -13.07 9.18
C GLU A 66 -13.28 -13.50 7.79
N GLU A 67 -12.49 -12.68 7.10
CA GLU A 67 -11.89 -13.02 5.80
C GLU A 67 -10.89 -14.20 5.90
N PHE A 68 -10.30 -14.41 7.07
CA PHE A 68 -9.36 -15.51 7.33
C PHE A 68 -10.05 -16.80 7.79
N GLU A 69 -11.33 -16.78 8.08
CA GLU A 69 -12.06 -17.99 8.53
C GLU A 69 -12.14 -19.03 7.39
N PRO A 70 -11.82 -20.31 7.67
CA PRO A 70 -11.84 -21.38 6.67
C PRO A 70 -13.16 -21.50 5.91
N GLU A 71 -14.28 -21.25 6.57
CA GLU A 71 -15.61 -21.27 5.94
C GLU A 71 -15.78 -20.14 4.90
N ASN A 72 -15.26 -18.96 5.21
CA ASN A 72 -15.30 -17.84 4.28
C ASN A 72 -14.39 -18.09 3.06
N ILE A 73 -13.21 -18.66 3.30
CA ILE A 73 -12.29 -19.08 2.25
C ILE A 73 -12.95 -20.11 1.33
N ARG A 74 -13.62 -21.11 1.91
CA ARG A 74 -14.37 -22.13 1.14
C ARG A 74 -15.42 -21.51 0.26
N ARG A 75 -16.24 -20.58 0.77
CA ARG A 75 -17.24 -19.85 -0.04
C ARG A 75 -16.62 -19.13 -1.23
N LYS A 76 -15.44 -18.52 -1.03
CA LYS A 76 -14.69 -17.85 -2.12
C LYS A 76 -14.15 -18.84 -3.15
N ILE A 77 -13.72 -20.03 -2.72
CA ILE A 77 -13.31 -21.13 -3.63
C ILE A 77 -14.50 -21.56 -4.48
N GLU A 78 -15.63 -21.79 -3.86
CA GLU A 78 -16.88 -22.20 -4.54
C GLU A 78 -17.33 -21.16 -5.58
N ALA A 79 -17.24 -19.88 -5.24
CA ALA A 79 -17.63 -18.79 -6.12
C ALA A 79 -16.63 -18.48 -7.25
N ASN A 80 -15.37 -18.91 -7.14
CA ASN A 80 -14.34 -18.57 -8.13
C ASN A 80 -14.46 -19.48 -9.37
N PRO A 81 -14.80 -18.95 -10.56
CA PRO A 81 -14.99 -19.75 -11.78
C PRO A 81 -13.70 -20.40 -12.30
N LEU A 82 -12.53 -19.89 -11.91
CA LEU A 82 -11.22 -20.40 -12.35
C LEU A 82 -10.76 -21.65 -11.59
N ILE A 83 -11.41 -21.96 -10.45
CA ILE A 83 -11.10 -23.14 -9.64
C ILE A 83 -12.06 -24.26 -10.02
N LEU A 84 -11.55 -25.27 -10.73
CA LEU A 84 -12.38 -26.40 -11.19
C LEU A 84 -12.66 -27.39 -10.07
N ASP A 85 -11.64 -27.77 -9.31
CA ASP A 85 -11.79 -28.65 -8.15
C ASP A 85 -12.09 -27.81 -6.90
N LYS A 86 -13.35 -27.85 -6.47
CA LYS A 86 -13.81 -27.09 -5.29
C LYS A 86 -13.37 -27.68 -3.95
N SER A 87 -12.74 -28.85 -3.95
CA SER A 87 -12.24 -29.51 -2.73
C SER A 87 -10.83 -29.05 -2.32
N VAL A 88 -10.13 -28.31 -3.19
CA VAL A 88 -8.78 -27.84 -2.94
C VAL A 88 -8.69 -26.88 -1.74
N GLN A 89 -7.53 -26.88 -1.09
CA GLN A 89 -7.17 -25.89 -0.08
C GLN A 89 -6.07 -24.95 -0.62
N PRO A 90 -6.05 -23.67 -0.23
CA PRO A 90 -4.95 -22.78 -0.57
C PRO A 90 -3.63 -23.30 0.01
N ARG A 91 -2.56 -23.30 -0.80
CA ARG A 91 -1.24 -23.74 -0.36
C ARG A 91 -0.42 -22.67 0.33
N VAL A 92 -0.62 -21.42 -0.08
CA VAL A 92 0.06 -20.25 0.50
C VAL A 92 -0.98 -19.18 0.81
N MET A 93 -0.87 -18.57 1.98
CA MET A 93 -1.48 -17.29 2.29
C MET A 93 -0.41 -16.21 2.28
N THR A 94 -0.66 -15.10 1.57
CA THR A 94 0.21 -13.92 1.61
C THR A 94 -0.56 -12.68 1.99
N ILE A 95 -0.12 -11.99 3.04
CA ILE A 95 -0.64 -10.68 3.42
C ILE A 95 0.47 -9.64 3.54
N THR A 96 0.12 -8.39 3.29
CA THR A 96 0.94 -7.22 3.62
C THR A 96 0.75 -6.91 5.10
N GLN A 97 1.78 -7.20 5.91
CA GLN A 97 1.70 -7.13 7.37
C GLN A 97 1.52 -5.70 7.89
N SER A 98 1.89 -4.71 7.11
CA SER A 98 1.67 -3.30 7.41
C SER A 98 1.15 -2.54 6.20
N THR A 99 -0.01 -1.92 6.31
CA THR A 99 -0.50 -0.99 5.28
C THR A 99 0.37 0.27 5.22
N TYR A 100 0.29 1.04 4.14
CA TYR A 100 0.95 2.35 4.06
C TYR A 100 0.59 3.26 5.23
N ASP A 101 -0.67 3.28 5.62
CA ASP A 101 -1.18 4.15 6.68
C ASP A 101 -0.89 3.62 8.11
N GLY A 102 -0.14 2.52 8.20
CA GLY A 102 0.38 2.00 9.45
C GLY A 102 -0.58 1.07 10.21
N VAL A 103 -1.57 0.48 9.55
CA VAL A 103 -2.37 -0.58 10.16
C VAL A 103 -1.60 -1.90 10.08
N ILE A 104 -1.35 -2.53 11.23
CA ILE A 104 -0.62 -3.80 11.37
C ILE A 104 -1.50 -4.86 12.04
N TYR A 105 -1.22 -6.14 11.75
CA TYR A 105 -2.05 -7.27 12.16
C TYR A 105 -1.41 -8.08 13.29
N ASN A 106 -2.26 -8.62 14.16
CA ASN A 106 -1.84 -9.63 15.13
C ASN A 106 -1.60 -10.97 14.41
N VAL A 107 -0.34 -11.29 14.23
CA VAL A 107 0.12 -12.49 13.49
C VAL A 107 -0.29 -13.78 14.22
N GLU A 108 -0.27 -13.79 15.55
CA GLU A 108 -0.63 -14.98 16.31
C GLU A 108 -2.10 -15.34 16.12
N ARG A 109 -2.97 -14.35 16.00
CA ARG A 109 -4.40 -14.58 15.67
C ARG A 109 -4.56 -15.19 14.28
N ILE A 110 -3.81 -14.73 13.28
CA ILE A 110 -3.83 -15.31 11.93
C ILE A 110 -3.29 -16.75 11.95
N LYS A 111 -2.16 -17.00 12.63
CA LYS A 111 -1.62 -18.35 12.79
C LYS A 111 -2.60 -19.29 13.49
N GLN A 112 -3.30 -18.82 14.53
CA GLN A 112 -4.33 -19.62 15.20
C GLN A 112 -5.50 -19.99 14.29
N THR A 113 -5.92 -19.06 13.43
CA THR A 113 -7.05 -19.27 12.51
C THR A 113 -6.67 -20.18 11.34
N LEU A 114 -5.48 -19.99 10.76
CA LEU A 114 -5.07 -20.64 9.51
C LEU A 114 -4.00 -21.73 9.66
N GLY A 115 -3.33 -21.82 10.81
CA GLY A 115 -2.12 -22.64 10.99
C GLY A 115 -2.28 -24.15 10.84
N ASN A 116 -3.52 -24.66 10.77
CA ASN A 116 -3.83 -26.06 10.45
C ASN A 116 -4.59 -26.19 9.11
N TYR A 117 -4.80 -25.07 8.42
CA TYR A 117 -5.60 -25.06 7.20
C TYR A 117 -4.75 -24.78 5.95
N ILE A 118 -3.67 -23.99 6.08
CA ILE A 118 -2.79 -23.57 4.98
C ILE A 118 -1.36 -24.02 5.29
N GLU A 119 -0.68 -24.63 4.30
CA GLU A 119 0.67 -25.17 4.47
C GLU A 119 1.73 -24.10 4.74
N ASN A 120 1.61 -22.93 4.12
CA ASN A 120 2.61 -21.87 4.19
C ASN A 120 1.93 -20.51 4.43
N LEU A 121 2.33 -19.83 5.51
CA LEU A 121 1.89 -18.47 5.81
C LEU A 121 3.03 -17.50 5.51
N HIS A 122 2.83 -16.64 4.52
CA HIS A 122 3.79 -15.65 4.09
C HIS A 122 3.33 -14.26 4.50
N PHE A 123 4.15 -13.56 5.29
CA PHE A 123 3.93 -12.20 5.74
C PHE A 123 4.91 -11.28 5.01
N ASP A 124 4.39 -10.40 4.16
CA ASP A 124 5.17 -9.34 3.55
C ASP A 124 5.37 -8.23 4.59
N GLU A 125 6.52 -8.27 5.24
CA GLU A 125 6.98 -7.32 6.25
C GLU A 125 7.95 -6.29 5.68
N ALA A 126 7.86 -5.98 4.37
CA ALA A 126 8.74 -5.00 3.74
C ALA A 126 8.72 -3.62 4.45
N TRP A 127 7.63 -3.30 5.13
CA TRP A 127 7.42 -2.06 5.89
C TRP A 127 7.42 -2.28 7.41
N LEU A 128 7.87 -3.46 7.89
CA LEU A 128 7.82 -3.81 9.31
C LEU A 128 9.07 -4.56 9.84
N PRO A 129 10.27 -4.44 9.24
CA PRO A 129 11.43 -5.19 9.69
C PRO A 129 11.94 -4.78 11.09
N HIS A 130 11.55 -3.60 11.59
CA HIS A 130 11.92 -3.08 12.91
C HIS A 130 11.14 -3.72 14.07
N ALA A 131 9.98 -4.31 13.79
CA ALA A 131 9.01 -4.71 14.82
C ALA A 131 9.56 -5.75 15.81
N THR A 132 10.39 -6.68 15.35
CA THR A 132 10.95 -7.74 16.21
C THR A 132 11.88 -7.20 17.30
N PHE A 133 12.39 -5.98 17.17
CA PHE A 133 13.37 -5.39 18.08
C PHE A 133 12.76 -4.59 19.24
N HIS A 134 11.43 -4.46 19.30
CA HIS A 134 10.77 -3.71 20.36
C HIS A 134 9.49 -4.38 20.86
N ASP A 135 9.35 -4.52 22.19
CA ASP A 135 8.26 -5.23 22.87
C ASP A 135 6.85 -4.69 22.55
N PHE A 136 6.76 -3.43 22.13
CA PHE A 136 5.50 -2.82 21.69
C PHE A 136 4.83 -3.62 20.57
N TYR A 137 5.62 -4.21 19.66
CA TYR A 137 5.13 -4.98 18.52
C TYR A 137 4.95 -6.48 18.80
N HIS A 138 5.03 -6.89 20.08
CA HIS A 138 4.79 -8.28 20.44
C HIS A 138 3.48 -8.79 19.81
N GLU A 139 3.50 -9.97 19.18
CA GLU A 139 2.43 -10.58 18.37
C GLU A 139 2.15 -9.94 17.00
N PHE A 140 2.78 -8.81 16.65
CA PHE A 140 2.53 -8.07 15.40
C PHE A 140 3.65 -8.21 14.36
N HIS A 141 4.55 -9.17 14.53
CA HIS A 141 5.55 -9.57 13.53
C HIS A 141 5.58 -11.10 13.43
N ALA A 142 5.93 -11.60 12.25
CA ALA A 142 5.76 -13.03 11.93
C ALA A 142 6.75 -13.94 12.66
N ILE A 143 8.02 -13.57 12.65
CA ILE A 143 9.13 -14.38 13.18
C ILE A 143 9.98 -13.53 14.13
N GLY A 144 10.35 -14.11 15.27
CA GLY A 144 11.20 -13.44 16.25
C GLY A 144 11.60 -14.40 17.39
N PRO A 145 12.47 -13.95 18.31
CA PRO A 145 12.84 -14.72 19.47
C PRO A 145 11.61 -15.16 20.28
N ASN A 146 11.63 -16.38 20.78
CA ASN A 146 10.57 -16.93 21.63
C ASN A 146 9.18 -17.02 20.98
N ARG A 147 9.09 -16.97 19.64
CA ARG A 147 7.85 -17.23 18.93
C ARG A 147 7.58 -18.72 18.82
N PRO A 148 6.40 -19.21 19.22
CA PRO A 148 6.07 -20.62 19.09
C PRO A 148 6.02 -21.00 17.61
N ARG A 149 6.44 -22.22 17.28
CA ARG A 149 6.23 -22.80 15.97
C ARG A 149 4.76 -23.10 15.77
N SER A 150 4.26 -22.89 14.56
CA SER A 150 2.97 -23.44 14.17
C SER A 150 3.04 -24.95 14.09
N LYS A 151 1.92 -25.62 14.35
CA LYS A 151 1.88 -27.08 14.29
C LYS A 151 2.19 -27.60 12.88
N GLU A 152 1.52 -27.07 11.88
CA GLU A 152 1.59 -27.57 10.51
C GLU A 152 2.06 -26.55 9.48
N SER A 153 1.82 -25.25 9.69
CA SER A 153 2.20 -24.22 8.74
C SER A 153 3.65 -23.77 8.91
N MET A 154 4.38 -23.74 7.82
CA MET A 154 5.65 -23.01 7.75
C MET A 154 5.39 -21.51 7.68
N ILE A 155 6.24 -20.71 8.31
CA ILE A 155 6.12 -19.25 8.32
C ILE A 155 7.25 -18.65 7.51
N PHE A 156 6.89 -17.77 6.57
CA PHE A 156 7.82 -16.96 5.78
C PHE A 156 7.58 -15.49 6.09
N ALA A 157 8.65 -14.74 6.31
CA ALA A 157 8.60 -13.29 6.39
C ALA A 157 9.60 -12.67 5.41
N THR A 158 9.16 -11.77 4.58
CA THR A 158 10.01 -11.04 3.64
C THR A 158 10.12 -9.58 4.07
N GLN A 159 11.36 -9.12 4.28
CA GLN A 159 11.65 -7.82 4.90
C GLN A 159 12.57 -6.98 4.02
N SER A 160 12.26 -5.69 3.87
CA SER A 160 13.16 -4.71 3.23
C SER A 160 14.09 -4.10 4.28
N THR A 161 15.31 -4.63 4.37
CA THR A 161 16.34 -4.09 5.27
C THR A 161 16.64 -2.62 4.96
N HIS A 162 16.57 -2.23 3.68
CA HIS A 162 16.86 -0.88 3.22
C HIS A 162 15.79 0.17 3.56
N LYS A 163 14.59 -0.23 3.96
CA LYS A 163 13.51 0.74 4.24
C LYS A 163 13.56 1.29 5.66
N LEU A 164 13.69 0.40 6.65
CA LEU A 164 13.55 0.74 8.07
C LEU A 164 14.71 0.27 8.94
N LEU A 165 15.62 -0.51 8.39
CA LEU A 165 16.91 -0.85 8.98
C LEU A 165 18.01 -0.21 8.11
N ALA A 166 19.23 -0.14 8.58
CA ALA A 166 20.31 0.62 7.92
C ALA A 166 20.93 -0.07 6.67
N GLY A 167 20.16 -0.86 5.92
CA GLY A 167 20.62 -1.51 4.69
C GLY A 167 20.72 -0.56 3.51
N LEU A 168 21.63 -0.83 2.58
CA LEU A 168 21.70 -0.14 1.29
C LEU A 168 20.45 -0.45 0.44
N SER A 169 20.14 0.43 -0.50
CA SER A 169 19.03 0.22 -1.44
C SER A 169 19.10 -1.18 -2.06
N GLN A 170 17.96 -1.85 -2.18
CA GLN A 170 17.79 -3.26 -2.60
C GLN A 170 18.12 -4.33 -1.52
N ALA A 171 18.69 -3.95 -0.37
CA ALA A 171 18.89 -4.89 0.73
C ALA A 171 17.56 -5.46 1.23
N SER A 172 17.43 -6.78 1.23
CA SER A 172 16.25 -7.50 1.66
C SER A 172 16.61 -8.83 2.28
N GLN A 173 15.70 -9.44 3.03
CA GLN A 173 15.89 -10.73 3.63
C GLN A 173 14.62 -11.56 3.65
N ILE A 174 14.79 -12.88 3.60
CA ILE A 174 13.73 -13.88 3.80
C ILE A 174 14.03 -14.61 5.11
N LEU A 175 13.11 -14.51 6.05
CA LEU A 175 13.13 -15.29 7.29
C LEU A 175 12.20 -16.48 7.10
N VAL A 176 12.61 -17.65 7.59
CA VAL A 176 11.82 -18.87 7.54
C VAL A 176 11.80 -19.51 8.93
N GLN A 177 10.61 -19.86 9.39
CA GLN A 177 10.42 -20.66 10.59
C GLN A 177 9.72 -21.96 10.21
N ASP A 178 10.40 -23.08 10.50
CA ASP A 178 9.83 -24.42 10.37
C ASP A 178 8.62 -24.58 11.28
N SER A 179 7.65 -25.39 10.87
CA SER A 179 6.60 -25.86 11.76
C SER A 179 7.10 -27.00 12.67
N GLU A 180 6.21 -27.55 13.50
CA GLU A 180 6.53 -28.74 14.27
C GLU A 180 6.67 -30.00 13.38
N THR A 181 5.94 -30.06 12.27
CA THR A 181 5.84 -31.23 11.39
C THR A 181 6.52 -31.06 10.04
N ARG A 182 6.78 -29.82 9.60
CA ARG A 182 7.36 -29.50 8.29
C ARG A 182 8.66 -28.71 8.45
N HIS A 183 9.65 -29.06 7.64
CA HIS A 183 10.96 -28.42 7.63
C HIS A 183 11.28 -27.89 6.24
N LEU A 184 12.01 -26.78 6.19
CA LEU A 184 12.47 -26.21 4.93
C LEU A 184 13.46 -27.17 4.27
N ASP A 185 13.12 -27.61 3.06
CA ASP A 185 14.09 -28.23 2.17
C ASP A 185 14.97 -27.12 1.56
N GLN A 186 16.16 -26.94 2.16
CA GLN A 186 17.08 -25.89 1.76
C GLN A 186 17.53 -26.03 0.30
N TYR A 187 17.66 -27.25 -0.19
CA TYR A 187 18.09 -27.50 -1.56
C TYR A 187 17.04 -27.01 -2.57
N ARG A 188 15.78 -27.41 -2.38
CA ARG A 188 14.68 -26.96 -3.24
C ARG A 188 14.45 -25.45 -3.14
N PHE A 189 14.56 -24.90 -1.94
CA PHE A 189 14.43 -23.44 -1.75
C PHE A 189 15.55 -22.69 -2.46
N ASN A 190 16.77 -23.23 -2.44
CA ASN A 190 17.91 -22.64 -3.13
C ASN A 190 17.73 -22.62 -4.66
N GLU A 191 17.09 -23.63 -5.26
CA GLU A 191 16.77 -23.61 -6.69
C GLU A 191 15.86 -22.43 -7.05
N ALA A 192 14.80 -22.19 -6.28
CA ALA A 192 13.93 -21.02 -6.46
C ALA A 192 14.69 -19.70 -6.20
N TYR A 193 15.59 -19.69 -5.22
CA TYR A 193 16.44 -18.53 -4.94
C TYR A 193 17.34 -18.20 -6.13
N LEU A 194 18.03 -19.18 -6.70
CA LEU A 194 18.93 -19.00 -7.85
C LEU A 194 18.17 -18.58 -9.12
N MET A 195 16.93 -19.01 -9.29
CA MET A 195 16.07 -18.61 -10.42
C MET A 195 15.84 -17.09 -10.45
N HIS A 196 15.84 -16.44 -9.30
CA HIS A 196 15.49 -15.01 -9.17
C HIS A 196 16.67 -14.09 -8.83
N THR A 197 17.84 -14.66 -8.58
CA THR A 197 19.00 -13.88 -8.16
C THR A 197 20.17 -14.02 -9.12
N SER A 198 21.08 -13.04 -9.09
CA SER A 198 22.32 -13.11 -9.85
C SER A 198 23.28 -14.14 -9.23
N THR A 199 24.02 -14.86 -10.08
CA THR A 199 25.16 -15.69 -9.66
C THR A 199 26.36 -14.85 -9.17
N SER A 200 26.33 -13.53 -9.39
CA SER A 200 27.33 -12.56 -8.96
C SER A 200 26.67 -11.50 -8.06
N PRO A 201 26.33 -11.85 -6.79
CA PRO A 201 25.62 -10.92 -5.91
C PRO A 201 26.47 -9.71 -5.56
N GLN A 202 25.80 -8.55 -5.34
CA GLN A 202 26.46 -7.33 -4.90
C GLN A 202 26.86 -7.44 -3.42
N TYR A 203 28.15 -7.66 -3.16
CA TYR A 203 28.65 -7.86 -1.78
C TYR A 203 28.43 -6.65 -0.86
N ALA A 204 28.44 -5.42 -1.40
CA ALA A 204 28.17 -4.22 -0.60
C ALA A 204 26.75 -4.24 -0.01
N ILE A 205 25.77 -4.76 -0.76
CA ILE A 205 24.38 -4.92 -0.28
C ILE A 205 24.32 -5.99 0.82
N ILE A 206 24.98 -7.13 0.63
CA ILE A 206 25.05 -8.19 1.66
C ILE A 206 25.72 -7.66 2.92
N ALA A 207 26.88 -7.00 2.80
CA ALA A 207 27.58 -6.41 3.93
C ALA A 207 26.71 -5.38 4.67
N SER A 208 25.90 -4.61 3.94
CA SER A 208 24.96 -3.66 4.58
C SER A 208 23.88 -4.35 5.40
N CYS A 209 23.43 -5.54 4.98
CA CYS A 209 22.51 -6.36 5.81
C CYS A 209 23.17 -6.82 7.10
N ASP A 210 24.44 -7.23 7.04
CA ASP A 210 25.20 -7.65 8.20
C ASP A 210 25.45 -6.48 9.17
N VAL A 211 25.84 -5.32 8.65
CA VAL A 211 25.97 -4.07 9.45
C VAL A 211 24.65 -3.71 10.10
N ALA A 212 23.54 -3.75 9.33
CA ALA A 212 22.20 -3.49 9.88
C ALA A 212 21.84 -4.47 11.01
N ALA A 213 22.18 -5.76 10.86
CA ALA A 213 21.98 -6.77 11.90
C ALA A 213 22.79 -6.44 13.17
N ALA A 214 24.07 -6.08 13.01
CA ALA A 214 24.93 -5.69 14.13
C ALA A 214 24.41 -4.42 14.85
N MET A 215 23.89 -3.43 14.13
CA MET A 215 23.25 -2.24 14.74
C MET A 215 22.00 -2.62 15.56
N MET A 216 21.29 -3.67 15.17
CA MET A 216 20.08 -4.13 15.83
C MET A 216 20.33 -5.13 16.96
N GLU A 217 21.57 -5.53 17.23
CA GLU A 217 21.90 -6.36 18.40
C GLU A 217 21.54 -5.67 19.71
N PRO A 218 21.05 -6.41 20.71
CA PRO A 218 20.71 -5.83 22.00
C PRO A 218 21.91 -5.15 22.69
N PRO A 219 21.75 -3.94 23.29
CA PRO A 219 20.48 -3.19 23.41
C PRO A 219 20.20 -2.22 22.26
N GLY A 220 21.04 -2.16 21.22
CA GLY A 220 21.02 -1.16 20.16
C GLY A 220 19.69 -1.11 19.40
N GLY A 221 19.18 -2.26 18.95
CA GLY A 221 17.95 -2.34 18.17
C GLY A 221 16.72 -1.78 18.90
N LYS A 222 16.57 -2.14 20.18
CA LYS A 222 15.48 -1.59 21.00
C LYS A 222 15.59 -0.07 21.12
N ALA A 223 16.78 0.45 21.40
CA ALA A 223 17.00 1.90 21.55
C ALA A 223 16.70 2.66 20.24
N LEU A 224 17.15 2.16 19.10
CA LEU A 224 16.92 2.77 17.79
C LEU A 224 15.43 2.81 17.40
N VAL A 225 14.70 1.73 17.67
CA VAL A 225 13.26 1.68 17.41
C VAL A 225 12.51 2.61 18.39
N GLU A 226 12.89 2.62 19.67
CA GLU A 226 12.29 3.49 20.67
C GLU A 226 12.52 4.97 20.36
N GLU A 227 13.70 5.34 19.84
CA GLU A 227 13.98 6.71 19.35
C GLU A 227 13.06 7.09 18.19
N SER A 228 12.89 6.23 17.19
CA SER A 228 11.97 6.48 16.07
C SER A 228 10.53 6.67 16.55
N ILE A 229 10.08 5.86 17.50
CA ILE A 229 8.76 5.99 18.12
C ILE A 229 8.66 7.32 18.89
N PHE A 230 9.70 7.66 19.66
CA PHE A 230 9.74 8.90 20.42
C PHE A 230 9.63 10.12 19.51
N GLU A 231 10.39 10.19 18.43
CA GLU A 231 10.34 11.30 17.47
C GLU A 231 8.96 11.41 16.79
N SER A 232 8.32 10.29 16.47
CA SER A 232 6.95 10.30 15.96
C SER A 232 5.93 10.82 16.98
N LEU A 233 6.09 10.48 18.25
CA LEU A 233 5.23 11.00 19.33
C LEU A 233 5.43 12.49 19.53
N GLU A 234 6.68 12.98 19.50
CA GLU A 234 7.00 14.40 19.59
C GLU A 234 6.42 15.20 18.42
N PHE A 235 6.51 14.66 17.19
CA PHE A 235 5.83 15.25 16.03
C PHE A 235 4.32 15.38 16.26
N ARG A 236 3.65 14.30 16.73
CA ARG A 236 2.21 14.33 17.01
C ARG A 236 1.86 15.35 18.11
N ARG A 237 2.72 15.51 19.12
CA ARG A 237 2.57 16.53 20.16
C ARG A 237 2.76 17.93 19.59
N ALA A 238 3.74 18.13 18.73
CA ALA A 238 3.96 19.41 18.06
C ALA A 238 2.75 19.81 17.18
N MET A 239 2.23 18.90 16.37
CA MET A 239 1.03 19.14 15.57
C MET A 239 -0.18 19.54 16.43
N ARG A 240 -0.36 18.92 17.59
CA ARG A 240 -1.43 19.30 18.51
C ARG A 240 -1.21 20.64 19.21
N LYS A 241 0.04 21.01 19.49
CA LYS A 241 0.35 22.36 20.00
C LYS A 241 -0.03 23.43 18.99
N VAL A 242 0.31 23.20 17.72
CA VAL A 242 -0.10 24.09 16.62
C VAL A 242 -1.63 24.15 16.49
N ASP A 243 -2.31 23.00 16.56
CA ASP A 243 -3.79 22.94 16.55
C ASP A 243 -4.39 23.76 17.71
N ALA A 244 -3.84 23.65 18.91
CA ALA A 244 -4.29 24.42 20.06
C ALA A 244 -4.00 25.93 19.96
N GLU A 245 -2.89 26.30 19.31
CA GLU A 245 -2.49 27.71 19.11
C GLU A 245 -3.39 28.41 18.09
N TYR A 246 -3.66 27.75 16.97
CA TYR A 246 -4.47 28.31 15.88
C TYR A 246 -5.98 28.08 16.09
N GLY A 247 -6.38 27.14 16.93
CA GLY A 247 -7.78 26.79 17.17
C GLY A 247 -8.52 26.37 15.91
N ASP A 248 -9.74 26.84 15.74
CA ASP A 248 -10.61 26.51 14.58
C ASP A 248 -10.02 26.93 13.21
N SER A 249 -8.97 27.75 13.21
CA SER A 249 -8.30 28.17 11.98
C SER A 249 -7.24 27.16 11.48
N TRP A 250 -6.84 26.16 12.30
CA TRP A 250 -5.91 25.12 11.88
C TRP A 250 -6.60 24.01 11.13
N TRP A 251 -5.89 23.35 10.20
CA TRP A 251 -6.49 22.40 9.25
C TRP A 251 -5.86 21.01 9.26
N PHE A 252 -4.54 20.96 9.48
CA PHE A 252 -3.79 19.71 9.33
C PHE A 252 -3.81 18.91 10.65
N GLN A 253 -4.30 17.68 10.56
CA GLN A 253 -4.40 16.82 11.74
C GLN A 253 -3.75 15.46 11.46
N VAL A 254 -3.09 14.90 12.46
CA VAL A 254 -2.58 13.54 12.34
C VAL A 254 -3.73 12.58 12.60
N TRP A 255 -3.99 11.71 11.61
CA TRP A 255 -5.03 10.70 11.68
C TRP A 255 -4.78 9.74 12.84
N GLY A 256 -5.80 9.54 13.68
CA GLY A 256 -5.75 8.70 14.86
C GLY A 256 -6.54 9.30 16.02
N PRO A 257 -6.64 8.58 17.15
CA PRO A 257 -7.29 9.09 18.35
C PRO A 257 -6.60 10.36 18.88
N ARG A 258 -7.40 11.37 19.24
CA ARG A 258 -6.88 12.56 19.94
C ARG A 258 -6.23 12.13 21.24
N GLY A 259 -5.05 12.63 21.55
CA GLY A 259 -4.31 12.30 22.76
C GLY A 259 -3.53 10.97 22.73
N LEU A 260 -3.47 10.29 21.57
CA LEU A 260 -2.67 9.08 21.40
C LEU A 260 -1.20 9.30 21.79
N ALA A 261 -0.63 10.44 21.36
CA ALA A 261 0.75 10.81 21.68
C ALA A 261 0.99 11.04 23.18
N ASP A 262 -0.01 11.52 23.95
CA ASP A 262 0.12 11.71 25.40
C ASP A 262 0.10 10.39 26.16
N SER A 263 -0.66 9.44 25.64
CA SER A 263 -0.70 8.08 26.19
C SER A 263 0.63 7.37 26.02
N GLY A 264 1.42 7.75 25.00
CA GLY A 264 2.67 7.09 24.64
C GLY A 264 2.46 5.62 24.29
N ILE A 265 3.54 4.89 24.20
CA ILE A 265 3.50 3.43 23.92
C ILE A 265 3.25 2.59 25.18
N GLY A 266 3.41 3.15 26.38
CA GLY A 266 3.12 2.45 27.65
C GLY A 266 1.66 2.03 27.82
N LYS A 267 0.75 2.65 27.07
CA LYS A 267 -0.67 2.28 26.99
C LYS A 267 -0.98 1.71 25.60
N ARG A 268 -0.41 0.55 25.30
CA ARG A 268 -0.53 -0.15 24.01
C ARG A 268 -1.99 -0.33 23.58
N ASP A 269 -2.92 -0.53 24.52
CA ASP A 269 -4.36 -0.68 24.27
C ASP A 269 -5.00 0.51 23.54
N LYS A 270 -4.39 1.68 23.61
CA LYS A 270 -4.84 2.90 22.89
C LYS A 270 -4.48 2.90 21.41
N TRP A 271 -3.54 2.06 21.01
CA TRP A 271 -3.10 1.92 19.62
C TRP A 271 -3.93 0.90 18.84
N PHE A 272 -4.68 0.04 19.50
CA PHE A 272 -5.60 -0.89 18.84
C PHE A 272 -6.77 -0.16 18.17
N LEU A 273 -7.11 -0.59 16.96
CA LEU A 273 -8.33 -0.18 16.29
C LEU A 273 -9.51 -0.93 16.91
N LYS A 274 -10.54 -0.21 17.31
CA LYS A 274 -11.71 -0.77 18.00
C LYS A 274 -12.99 -0.46 17.23
N SER A 275 -13.92 -1.39 17.20
CA SER A 275 -15.23 -1.22 16.57
C SER A 275 -16.05 -0.04 17.14
N SER A 276 -15.81 0.33 18.39
CA SER A 276 -16.44 1.48 19.03
C SER A 276 -15.95 2.84 18.52
N ASP A 277 -14.78 2.85 17.89
CA ASP A 277 -14.10 4.07 17.49
C ASP A 277 -14.58 4.49 16.08
N LYS A 278 -15.04 5.72 15.96
CA LYS A 278 -15.54 6.27 14.70
C LYS A 278 -14.46 6.96 13.87
N TRP A 279 -13.33 7.31 14.49
CA TRP A 279 -12.27 8.11 13.86
C TRP A 279 -11.60 7.40 12.66
N HIS A 280 -11.58 6.06 12.65
CA HIS A 280 -10.93 5.30 11.56
C HIS A 280 -11.82 5.04 10.33
N GLY A 281 -13.16 5.00 10.50
CA GLY A 281 -14.10 4.85 9.38
C GLY A 281 -14.14 3.46 8.73
N PHE A 282 -13.56 2.41 9.35
CA PHE A 282 -13.49 1.05 8.77
C PHE A 282 -14.65 0.12 9.14
N GLY A 283 -15.62 0.61 9.91
CA GLY A 283 -16.74 -0.21 10.34
C GLY A 283 -16.40 -1.15 11.51
N LYS A 284 -16.96 -2.38 11.48
CA LYS A 284 -16.81 -3.36 12.55
C LYS A 284 -15.43 -4.01 12.54
N LEU A 285 -14.74 -3.99 13.66
CA LEU A 285 -13.40 -4.56 13.84
C LEU A 285 -13.36 -5.47 15.06
N VAL A 286 -12.51 -6.50 15.02
CA VAL A 286 -12.27 -7.40 16.15
C VAL A 286 -11.24 -6.78 17.09
N THR A 287 -11.52 -6.78 18.39
CA THR A 287 -10.63 -6.23 19.41
C THR A 287 -9.28 -6.98 19.43
N ASN A 288 -8.18 -6.23 19.58
CA ASN A 288 -6.80 -6.75 19.64
C ASN A 288 -6.34 -7.51 18.37
N PHE A 289 -7.02 -7.32 17.25
CA PHE A 289 -6.61 -7.92 15.97
C PHE A 289 -5.69 -6.98 15.16
N THR A 290 -5.97 -5.69 15.19
CA THR A 290 -5.18 -4.68 14.45
C THR A 290 -4.84 -3.49 15.33
N MET A 291 -3.68 -2.89 15.08
CA MET A 291 -3.25 -1.66 15.74
C MET A 291 -2.53 -0.71 14.77
N LEU A 292 -2.37 0.54 15.19
CA LEU A 292 -1.53 1.51 14.48
C LEU A 292 -0.06 1.31 14.83
N ASP A 293 0.79 1.39 13.83
CA ASP A 293 2.23 1.47 13.97
C ASP A 293 2.63 2.91 14.38
N PRO A 294 3.24 3.12 15.55
CA PRO A 294 3.57 4.46 16.03
C PRO A 294 4.45 5.28 15.10
N ILE A 295 5.38 4.64 14.39
CA ILE A 295 6.34 5.33 13.50
C ILE A 295 5.73 5.79 12.17
N LYS A 296 4.45 5.53 11.95
CA LYS A 296 3.72 5.92 10.74
C LYS A 296 2.67 6.96 11.05
N ALA A 297 2.67 8.05 10.31
CA ALA A 297 1.74 9.15 10.52
C ALA A 297 1.11 9.61 9.21
N THR A 298 -0.21 9.49 9.12
CA THR A 298 -1.01 10.05 8.03
C THR A 298 -1.56 11.40 8.48
N ILE A 299 -1.29 12.45 7.70
CA ILE A 299 -1.81 13.80 7.93
C ILE A 299 -3.03 14.00 7.05
N VAL A 300 -4.13 14.45 7.65
CA VAL A 300 -5.38 14.75 6.96
C VAL A 300 -5.45 16.24 6.67
N THR A 301 -5.91 16.59 5.46
CA THR A 301 -6.18 17.96 5.03
C THR A 301 -7.68 18.24 5.01
N PRO A 302 -8.15 19.51 5.08
CA PRO A 302 -9.55 19.83 5.13
C PRO A 302 -10.23 19.68 3.75
N GLY A 303 -11.54 19.45 3.75
CA GLY A 303 -12.37 19.43 2.55
C GLY A 303 -13.17 18.14 2.35
N LEU A 304 -12.77 17.04 3.02
CA LEU A 304 -13.47 15.76 2.97
C LEU A 304 -13.55 15.16 4.38
N ASP A 305 -14.73 14.71 4.80
CA ASP A 305 -14.89 13.99 6.06
C ASP A 305 -14.71 12.47 5.88
N ILE A 306 -14.59 11.77 7.01
CA ILE A 306 -14.40 10.31 7.05
C ILE A 306 -15.57 9.53 6.42
N ASN A 307 -16.75 10.14 6.28
CA ASN A 307 -17.94 9.56 5.69
C ASN A 307 -18.10 9.90 4.18
N GLY A 308 -17.09 10.55 3.58
CA GLY A 308 -17.10 10.87 2.16
C GLY A 308 -17.84 12.15 1.79
N ARG A 309 -18.20 13.00 2.77
CA ARG A 309 -18.91 14.25 2.50
C ARG A 309 -17.92 15.39 2.26
N PHE A 310 -18.04 16.02 1.10
CA PHE A 310 -17.25 17.20 0.78
C PHE A 310 -17.77 18.43 1.53
N ALA A 311 -16.85 19.22 2.07
CA ALA A 311 -17.12 20.55 2.58
C ALA A 311 -17.35 21.55 1.43
N SER A 312 -17.69 22.80 1.74
CA SER A 312 -17.81 23.87 0.74
C SER A 312 -16.48 24.35 0.19
N TRP A 313 -15.39 24.12 0.91
CA TRP A 313 -14.01 24.44 0.55
C TRP A 313 -13.08 23.31 1.01
N GLY A 314 -11.89 23.24 0.45
CA GLY A 314 -10.93 22.22 0.86
C GLY A 314 -9.54 22.44 0.29
N ILE A 315 -8.60 21.68 0.85
CA ILE A 315 -7.20 21.65 0.41
C ILE A 315 -6.89 20.22 -0.03
N PRO A 316 -7.01 19.90 -1.33
CA PRO A 316 -6.57 18.62 -1.86
C PRO A 316 -5.11 18.36 -1.49
N ALA A 317 -4.83 17.16 -0.98
CA ALA A 317 -3.50 16.85 -0.45
C ALA A 317 -2.39 16.99 -1.51
N LEU A 318 -2.70 16.78 -2.78
CA LEU A 318 -1.73 16.94 -3.88
C LEU A 318 -1.13 18.36 -3.96
N ILE A 319 -1.90 19.41 -3.61
CA ILE A 319 -1.40 20.79 -3.57
C ILE A 319 -0.44 20.97 -2.40
N ALA A 320 -0.86 20.52 -1.20
CA ALA A 320 -0.03 20.61 -0.01
C ALA A 320 1.30 19.85 -0.21
N THR A 321 1.25 18.65 -0.77
CA THR A 321 2.46 17.83 -0.97
C THR A 321 3.36 18.36 -2.08
N LYS A 322 2.81 18.98 -3.11
CA LYS A 322 3.61 19.63 -4.16
C LYS A 322 4.31 20.89 -3.63
N TYR A 323 3.58 21.70 -2.84
CA TYR A 323 4.18 22.81 -2.11
C TYR A 323 5.32 22.34 -1.20
N LEU A 324 5.06 21.34 -0.37
CA LEU A 324 6.06 20.77 0.54
C LEU A 324 7.30 20.26 -0.20
N ALA A 325 7.15 19.65 -1.37
CA ALA A 325 8.25 19.15 -2.17
C ALA A 325 9.19 20.26 -2.64
N GLU A 326 8.66 21.39 -3.08
CA GLU A 326 9.48 22.58 -3.43
C GLU A 326 10.15 23.22 -2.20
N HIS A 327 9.61 22.98 -1.01
CA HIS A 327 10.17 23.44 0.27
C HIS A 327 11.04 22.37 0.96
N GLY A 328 11.49 21.34 0.20
CA GLY A 328 12.44 20.34 0.67
C GLY A 328 11.85 19.22 1.51
N VAL A 329 10.52 19.06 1.53
CA VAL A 329 9.83 17.99 2.26
C VAL A 329 9.11 17.06 1.28
N VAL A 330 9.64 15.85 1.09
CA VAL A 330 9.03 14.81 0.25
C VAL A 330 8.28 13.82 1.13
N VAL A 331 7.01 13.59 0.81
CA VAL A 331 6.15 12.64 1.52
C VAL A 331 6.13 11.27 0.84
N GLU A 332 5.83 10.21 1.58
CA GLU A 332 5.82 8.85 1.04
C GLU A 332 4.58 8.52 0.21
N LYS A 333 3.44 9.07 0.56
CA LYS A 333 2.18 8.85 -0.16
C LYS A 333 1.31 10.09 -0.10
N THR A 334 0.68 10.42 -1.22
CA THR A 334 -0.35 11.45 -1.32
C THR A 334 -1.69 10.81 -1.67
N GLY A 335 -2.74 11.07 -0.92
CA GLY A 335 -4.12 10.70 -1.22
C GLY A 335 -4.94 11.90 -1.68
N LEU A 336 -6.27 11.79 -1.68
CA LEU A 336 -7.14 12.92 -2.04
C LEU A 336 -7.05 14.06 -1.01
N TYR A 337 -7.22 13.72 0.27
CA TYR A 337 -7.19 14.66 1.41
C TYR A 337 -6.34 14.12 2.56
N SER A 338 -5.31 13.38 2.23
CA SER A 338 -4.35 12.88 3.21
C SER A 338 -3.00 12.64 2.56
N PHE A 339 -1.94 12.77 3.35
CA PHE A 339 -0.61 12.35 2.94
C PHE A 339 0.11 11.66 4.10
N PHE A 340 1.07 10.83 3.78
CA PHE A 340 1.70 9.92 4.73
C PHE A 340 3.19 10.20 4.86
N VAL A 341 3.67 10.20 6.12
CA VAL A 341 5.08 10.30 6.49
C VAL A 341 5.49 9.19 7.43
N MET A 342 6.77 8.82 7.40
CA MET A 342 7.32 7.72 8.18
C MET A 342 8.55 8.15 8.97
N PHE A 343 8.63 7.69 10.21
CA PHE A 343 9.73 7.96 11.13
C PHE A 343 10.68 6.77 11.15
N THR A 344 11.71 6.81 10.32
CA THR A 344 12.72 5.75 10.21
C THR A 344 13.80 5.90 11.27
N ILE A 345 14.61 4.85 11.47
CA ILE A 345 15.82 4.92 12.29
C ILE A 345 16.70 6.06 11.78
N GLY A 346 17.18 6.91 12.71
CA GLY A 346 18.00 8.09 12.40
C GLY A 346 17.22 9.34 12.01
N ILE A 347 15.88 9.34 12.08
CA ILE A 347 15.10 10.57 11.96
C ILE A 347 15.40 11.50 13.15
N THR A 348 15.51 12.78 12.90
CA THR A 348 15.81 13.77 13.93
C THR A 348 14.70 14.81 14.04
N LYS A 349 14.60 15.43 15.21
CA LYS A 349 13.66 16.54 15.47
C LYS A 349 13.77 17.65 14.41
N GLY A 350 14.97 17.99 13.95
CA GLY A 350 15.16 19.01 12.91
C GLY A 350 14.38 18.68 11.63
N ARG A 351 14.40 17.43 11.19
CA ARG A 351 13.75 17.01 9.95
C ARG A 351 12.23 17.07 10.03
N TRP A 352 11.61 16.48 11.07
CA TRP A 352 10.16 16.52 11.16
C TRP A 352 9.61 17.90 11.57
N ASN A 353 10.42 18.71 12.29
CA ASN A 353 10.04 20.08 12.62
C ASN A 353 9.99 20.97 11.36
N THR A 354 10.84 20.70 10.36
CA THR A 354 10.70 21.34 9.03
C THR A 354 9.30 21.11 8.47
N LEU A 355 8.79 19.89 8.48
CA LEU A 355 7.42 19.63 8.02
C LEU A 355 6.38 20.47 8.79
N VAL A 356 6.49 20.54 10.13
CA VAL A 356 5.55 21.35 10.93
C VAL A 356 5.63 22.83 10.56
N THR A 357 6.83 23.37 10.38
CA THR A 357 7.05 24.75 9.98
C THR A 357 6.51 25.04 8.60
N GLU A 358 6.76 24.16 7.63
CA GLU A 358 6.28 24.33 6.25
C GLU A 358 4.74 24.23 6.15
N LEU A 359 4.10 23.44 7.01
CA LEU A 359 2.64 23.43 7.09
C LEU A 359 2.07 24.74 7.66
N GLN A 360 2.76 25.37 8.60
CA GLN A 360 2.39 26.71 9.10
C GLN A 360 2.63 27.79 8.06
N GLN A 361 3.73 27.69 7.30
CA GLN A 361 4.01 28.61 6.20
C GLN A 361 2.97 28.44 5.07
N PHE A 362 2.66 27.19 4.69
CA PHE A 362 1.59 26.89 3.73
C PHE A 362 0.27 27.56 4.14
N LYS A 363 -0.08 27.49 5.44
CA LYS A 363 -1.28 28.15 5.93
C LYS A 363 -1.23 29.67 5.73
N THR A 364 -0.12 30.30 6.05
CA THR A 364 0.10 31.74 5.88
C THR A 364 -0.06 32.15 4.41
N ASP A 365 0.55 31.39 3.50
CA ASP A 365 0.54 31.65 2.07
C ASP A 365 -0.86 31.39 1.47
N TYR A 366 -1.57 30.36 1.96
CA TYR A 366 -2.94 30.06 1.58
C TYR A 366 -3.91 31.15 2.06
N ASP A 367 -3.82 31.59 3.33
CA ASP A 367 -4.71 32.62 3.89
C ASP A 367 -4.55 33.95 3.15
N SER A 368 -3.33 34.30 2.76
CA SER A 368 -3.05 35.49 1.94
C SER A 368 -3.23 35.29 0.45
N ASN A 369 -3.61 34.09 0.02
CA ASN A 369 -3.76 33.69 -1.39
C ASN A 369 -2.55 34.07 -2.24
N GLN A 370 -1.35 33.72 -1.77
CA GLN A 370 -0.11 34.06 -2.48
C GLN A 370 -0.10 33.48 -3.89
N PRO A 371 0.40 34.22 -4.90
CA PRO A 371 0.49 33.73 -6.26
C PRO A 371 1.52 32.60 -6.36
N LEU A 372 1.22 31.59 -7.18
CA LEU A 372 2.03 30.38 -7.29
C LEU A 372 3.46 30.65 -7.76
N TRP A 373 3.71 31.65 -8.60
CA TRP A 373 5.06 32.01 -9.02
C TRP A 373 5.98 32.35 -7.82
N ARG A 374 5.39 32.77 -6.70
CA ARG A 374 6.14 33.14 -5.48
C ARG A 374 6.37 31.94 -4.57
N VAL A 375 5.38 31.06 -4.42
CA VAL A 375 5.38 29.98 -3.43
C VAL A 375 5.71 28.61 -4.02
N MET A 376 5.61 28.47 -5.34
CA MET A 376 5.93 27.26 -6.11
C MET A 376 6.62 27.64 -7.44
N PRO A 377 7.80 28.31 -7.40
CA PRO A 377 8.45 28.84 -8.59
C PRO A 377 8.88 27.78 -9.60
N GLU A 378 9.37 26.62 -9.14
CA GLU A 378 9.79 25.53 -10.03
C GLU A 378 8.61 24.94 -10.76
N PHE A 379 7.48 24.77 -10.07
CA PHE A 379 6.23 24.33 -10.69
C PHE A 379 5.75 25.30 -11.75
N VAL A 380 5.74 26.61 -11.46
CA VAL A 380 5.30 27.63 -12.41
C VAL A 380 6.26 27.75 -13.60
N GLN A 381 7.56 27.54 -13.40
CA GLN A 381 8.52 27.48 -14.50
C GLN A 381 8.17 26.36 -15.50
N ALA A 382 7.73 25.20 -14.99
CA ALA A 382 7.30 24.07 -15.83
C ALA A 382 5.89 24.29 -16.43
N TYR A 383 5.02 25.01 -15.71
CA TYR A 383 3.61 25.22 -16.08
C TYR A 383 3.23 26.70 -15.98
N PRO A 384 3.64 27.56 -16.94
CA PRO A 384 3.46 29.02 -16.88
C PRO A 384 2.01 29.50 -16.83
N ASN A 385 1.06 28.66 -17.20
CA ASN A 385 -0.38 28.98 -17.11
C ASN A 385 -0.85 29.23 -15.67
N TYR A 386 -0.07 28.81 -14.66
CA TYR A 386 -0.39 29.03 -13.25
C TYR A 386 0.27 30.28 -12.65
N GLU A 387 1.06 31.04 -13.39
CA GLU A 387 1.87 32.18 -12.89
C GLU A 387 1.05 33.14 -12.01
N ARG A 388 -0.14 33.48 -12.44
CA ARG A 388 -1.02 34.47 -11.76
C ARG A 388 -2.09 33.85 -10.88
N VAL A 389 -2.12 32.52 -10.76
CA VAL A 389 -3.10 31.81 -9.95
C VAL A 389 -2.67 31.87 -8.50
N GLY A 390 -3.60 32.20 -7.59
CA GLY A 390 -3.36 32.15 -6.14
C GLY A 390 -3.41 30.70 -5.61
N LEU A 391 -2.63 30.43 -4.55
CA LEU A 391 -2.57 29.10 -3.94
C LEU A 391 -3.94 28.61 -3.47
N ARG A 392 -4.73 29.50 -2.82
CA ARG A 392 -6.09 29.19 -2.37
C ARG A 392 -7.04 28.99 -3.55
N ASP A 393 -6.92 29.82 -4.58
CA ASP A 393 -7.79 29.73 -5.76
C ASP A 393 -7.60 28.41 -6.50
N LEU A 394 -6.34 27.95 -6.67
CA LEU A 394 -6.05 26.65 -7.25
C LEU A 394 -6.59 25.50 -6.40
N ALA A 395 -6.37 25.57 -5.08
CA ALA A 395 -6.89 24.56 -4.17
C ALA A 395 -8.42 24.44 -4.25
N GLN A 396 -9.11 25.57 -4.31
CA GLN A 396 -10.57 25.60 -4.46
C GLN A 396 -11.02 25.05 -5.82
N GLN A 397 -10.36 25.38 -6.91
CA GLN A 397 -10.68 24.85 -8.25
C GLN A 397 -10.58 23.31 -8.27
N ILE A 398 -9.50 22.75 -7.74
CA ILE A 398 -9.32 21.29 -7.70
C ILE A 398 -10.32 20.65 -6.72
N HIS A 399 -10.61 21.28 -5.58
CA HIS A 399 -11.61 20.81 -4.63
C HIS A 399 -13.01 20.74 -5.28
N GLU A 400 -13.40 21.78 -6.03
CA GLU A 400 -14.68 21.82 -6.75
C GLU A 400 -14.76 20.72 -7.82
N GLU A 401 -13.68 20.47 -8.54
CA GLU A 401 -13.62 19.39 -9.52
C GLU A 401 -13.76 18.01 -8.84
N TYR A 402 -13.07 17.78 -7.70
CA TYR A 402 -13.22 16.55 -6.92
C TYR A 402 -14.66 16.36 -6.43
N ARG A 403 -15.29 17.43 -5.96
CA ARG A 403 -16.68 17.40 -5.52
C ARG A 403 -17.65 17.17 -6.68
N ARG A 404 -17.45 17.85 -7.81
CA ARG A 404 -18.26 17.71 -9.03
C ARG A 404 -18.25 16.27 -9.57
N CYS A 405 -17.10 15.63 -9.54
CA CYS A 405 -16.90 14.26 -10.01
C CYS A 405 -17.14 13.18 -8.92
N ASP A 406 -17.52 13.58 -7.71
CA ASP A 406 -17.72 12.67 -6.57
C ASP A 406 -16.55 11.68 -6.37
N VAL A 407 -15.31 12.20 -6.47
CA VAL A 407 -14.09 11.40 -6.54
C VAL A 407 -13.89 10.54 -5.29
N ALA A 408 -14.33 11.01 -4.11
CA ALA A 408 -14.24 10.26 -2.86
C ALA A 408 -15.02 8.94 -2.94
N ARG A 409 -16.23 8.95 -3.51
CA ARG A 409 -17.02 7.74 -3.75
C ARG A 409 -16.34 6.86 -4.80
N VAL A 410 -16.01 7.41 -5.95
CA VAL A 410 -15.41 6.66 -7.07
C VAL A 410 -14.12 5.96 -6.64
N THR A 411 -13.20 6.67 -5.96
CA THR A 411 -11.92 6.10 -5.49
C THR A 411 -12.07 5.10 -4.35
N THR A 412 -13.17 5.12 -3.61
CA THR A 412 -13.47 4.11 -2.59
C THR A 412 -14.09 2.87 -3.26
N GLU A 413 -15.13 3.07 -4.06
CA GLU A 413 -15.87 1.98 -4.70
C GLU A 413 -15.03 1.19 -5.72
N MET A 414 -14.10 1.85 -6.44
CA MET A 414 -13.26 1.16 -7.42
C MET A 414 -12.41 0.03 -6.78
N TYR A 415 -12.05 0.15 -5.50
CA TYR A 415 -11.32 -0.89 -4.77
C TYR A 415 -12.23 -1.88 -4.05
N LEU A 416 -13.46 -1.48 -3.70
CA LEU A 416 -14.41 -2.31 -2.98
C LEU A 416 -15.39 -3.05 -3.92
N SER A 417 -15.46 -2.65 -5.18
CA SER A 417 -16.32 -3.29 -6.18
C SER A 417 -15.85 -4.71 -6.50
N LEU A 418 -16.79 -5.54 -6.94
CA LEU A 418 -16.48 -6.90 -7.36
C LEU A 418 -15.60 -6.88 -8.61
N MET A 419 -14.44 -7.52 -8.51
CA MET A 419 -13.53 -7.77 -9.63
C MET A 419 -13.82 -9.19 -10.16
N GLU A 420 -14.38 -9.28 -11.37
CA GLU A 420 -14.72 -10.54 -12.00
C GLU A 420 -13.51 -11.16 -12.68
N PRO A 421 -13.00 -12.33 -12.24
CA PRO A 421 -11.93 -13.03 -12.92
C PRO A 421 -12.50 -13.77 -14.15
N ALA A 422 -12.09 -13.36 -15.35
CA ALA A 422 -12.49 -13.99 -16.61
C ALA A 422 -11.53 -15.11 -17.03
N MET A 423 -10.24 -14.99 -16.66
CA MET A 423 -9.21 -15.98 -16.92
C MET A 423 -8.08 -15.88 -15.91
N LYS A 424 -7.17 -16.86 -15.90
CA LYS A 424 -6.00 -16.81 -15.03
C LYS A 424 -5.10 -15.63 -15.37
N PRO A 425 -4.50 -14.98 -14.37
CA PRO A 425 -3.55 -13.88 -14.61
C PRO A 425 -2.37 -14.26 -15.51
N SER A 426 -1.85 -15.50 -15.42
CA SER A 426 -0.81 -16.02 -16.30
C SER A 426 -1.27 -16.09 -17.76
N THR A 427 -2.46 -16.62 -18.02
CA THR A 427 -3.03 -16.73 -19.37
C THR A 427 -3.27 -15.37 -20.00
N ALA A 428 -3.80 -14.41 -19.24
CA ALA A 428 -3.97 -13.04 -19.72
C ALA A 428 -2.63 -12.38 -20.05
N PHE A 429 -1.58 -12.63 -19.26
CA PHE A 429 -0.24 -12.14 -19.53
C PHE A 429 0.40 -12.83 -20.76
N GLU A 430 0.15 -14.13 -20.97
CA GLU A 430 0.56 -14.85 -22.19
C GLU A 430 -0.08 -14.24 -23.44
N CYS A 431 -1.37 -13.83 -23.38
CA CYS A 431 -2.00 -13.10 -24.48
C CYS A 431 -1.22 -11.83 -24.85
N LEU A 432 -0.73 -11.08 -23.84
CA LEU A 432 0.11 -9.90 -24.06
C LEU A 432 1.43 -10.29 -24.77
N ALA A 433 2.12 -11.33 -24.27
CA ALA A 433 3.38 -11.80 -24.82
C ALA A 433 3.23 -12.29 -26.29
N HIS A 434 2.12 -12.94 -26.60
CA HIS A 434 1.81 -13.46 -27.94
C HIS A 434 1.09 -12.45 -28.84
N ARG A 435 0.91 -11.21 -28.42
CA ARG A 435 0.22 -10.14 -29.16
C ARG A 435 -1.24 -10.46 -29.50
N GLN A 436 -1.87 -11.28 -28.68
CA GLN A 436 -3.31 -11.60 -28.75
C GLN A 436 -4.13 -10.55 -27.98
N VAL A 437 -3.87 -9.29 -28.30
CA VAL A 437 -4.42 -8.11 -27.60
C VAL A 437 -5.06 -7.14 -28.58
N GLU A 438 -6.02 -6.39 -28.06
CA GLU A 438 -6.63 -5.23 -28.71
C GLU A 438 -6.38 -4.00 -27.84
N ARG A 439 -5.95 -2.90 -28.48
CA ARG A 439 -5.82 -1.60 -27.82
C ARG A 439 -7.17 -0.91 -27.78
N VAL A 440 -7.77 -0.85 -26.59
CA VAL A 440 -9.15 -0.39 -26.39
C VAL A 440 -9.15 0.99 -25.76
N PRO A 441 -9.88 1.98 -26.33
CA PRO A 441 -10.07 3.28 -25.71
C PRO A 441 -10.72 3.13 -24.32
N ILE A 442 -10.38 4.01 -23.36
CA ILE A 442 -10.95 3.92 -22.00
C ILE A 442 -12.48 4.05 -21.97
N ASP A 443 -13.06 4.67 -23.00
CA ASP A 443 -14.52 4.82 -23.10
C ASP A 443 -15.24 3.49 -23.38
N ASP A 444 -14.54 2.50 -23.97
CA ASP A 444 -15.07 1.21 -24.43
C ASP A 444 -14.56 0.03 -23.58
N LEU A 445 -14.00 0.28 -22.39
CA LEU A 445 -13.38 -0.74 -21.55
C LEU A 445 -14.37 -1.61 -20.76
N GLU A 446 -15.59 -1.16 -20.51
CA GLU A 446 -16.55 -1.93 -19.69
C GLU A 446 -16.76 -3.33 -20.25
N GLY A 447 -16.56 -4.36 -19.40
CA GLY A 447 -16.63 -5.77 -19.77
C GLY A 447 -15.38 -6.35 -20.47
N ARG A 448 -14.42 -5.51 -20.87
CA ARG A 448 -13.14 -5.98 -21.46
C ARG A 448 -12.24 -6.60 -20.39
N VAL A 449 -11.37 -7.52 -20.79
CA VAL A 449 -10.43 -8.23 -19.91
C VAL A 449 -9.05 -7.62 -20.06
N THR A 450 -8.47 -7.12 -18.95
CA THR A 450 -7.12 -6.53 -19.00
C THR A 450 -6.03 -7.58 -19.14
N THR A 451 -4.98 -7.26 -19.89
CA THR A 451 -3.74 -8.06 -19.95
C THR A 451 -2.65 -7.50 -19.05
N MET A 452 -2.88 -6.34 -18.44
CA MET A 452 -1.89 -5.61 -17.65
C MET A 452 -2.41 -5.30 -16.25
N LEU A 453 -1.47 -5.04 -15.33
CA LEU A 453 -1.81 -4.41 -14.05
C LEU A 453 -2.26 -2.97 -14.31
N VAL A 454 -3.46 -2.62 -13.88
CA VAL A 454 -3.96 -1.25 -13.87
C VAL A 454 -3.74 -0.68 -12.47
N THR A 455 -2.77 0.22 -12.32
CA THR A 455 -2.33 0.67 -10.99
C THR A 455 -2.23 2.18 -10.94
N PRO A 456 -3.14 2.88 -10.25
CA PRO A 456 -3.03 4.32 -10.05
C PRO A 456 -1.92 4.67 -9.06
N TYR A 457 -1.18 5.75 -9.36
CA TYR A 457 -0.19 6.35 -8.48
C TYR A 457 -0.56 7.82 -8.19
N PRO A 458 -0.81 8.18 -6.94
CA PRO A 458 -0.96 7.32 -5.76
C PRO A 458 -2.25 6.46 -5.79
N PRO A 459 -2.37 5.37 -5.00
CA PRO A 459 -1.45 4.91 -3.95
C PRO A 459 -0.42 3.84 -4.41
N GLY A 460 -0.40 3.44 -5.67
CA GLY A 460 0.45 2.35 -6.16
C GLY A 460 -0.07 0.95 -5.82
N ILE A 461 -1.37 0.82 -5.55
CA ILE A 461 -2.04 -0.45 -5.32
C ILE A 461 -2.78 -0.84 -6.60
N PRO A 462 -2.57 -2.07 -7.10
CA PRO A 462 -3.25 -2.53 -8.30
C PRO A 462 -4.77 -2.53 -8.17
N LEU A 463 -5.42 -1.85 -9.09
CA LEU A 463 -6.87 -1.76 -9.21
C LEU A 463 -7.43 -2.98 -9.94
N LEU A 464 -6.81 -3.33 -11.08
CA LEU A 464 -7.08 -4.57 -11.80
C LEU A 464 -5.80 -5.35 -12.01
N ILE A 465 -5.91 -6.67 -12.02
CA ILE A 465 -4.85 -7.59 -12.40
C ILE A 465 -5.16 -8.24 -13.75
N PRO A 466 -4.16 -8.74 -14.49
CA PRO A 466 -4.40 -9.45 -15.73
C PRO A 466 -5.46 -10.55 -15.56
N GLY A 467 -6.38 -10.64 -16.50
CA GLY A 467 -7.47 -11.61 -16.48
C GLY A 467 -8.76 -11.14 -15.80
N GLU A 468 -8.78 -9.99 -15.15
CA GLU A 468 -9.99 -9.39 -14.59
C GLU A 468 -10.72 -8.51 -15.60
N ARG A 469 -12.05 -8.38 -15.45
CA ARG A 469 -12.90 -7.52 -16.28
C ARG A 469 -12.98 -6.11 -15.72
N PHE A 470 -12.94 -5.13 -16.62
CA PHE A 470 -13.28 -3.74 -16.29
C PHE A 470 -14.76 -3.65 -15.94
N ASN A 471 -15.05 -3.17 -14.74
CA ASN A 471 -16.40 -2.77 -14.35
C ASN A 471 -16.62 -1.27 -14.57
N ARG A 472 -17.88 -0.84 -14.51
CA ARG A 472 -18.29 0.54 -14.74
C ARG A 472 -17.58 1.55 -13.82
N THR A 473 -17.43 1.24 -12.54
CA THR A 473 -16.79 2.14 -11.55
C THR A 473 -15.33 2.42 -11.90
N ILE A 474 -14.61 1.39 -12.33
CA ILE A 474 -13.20 1.56 -12.76
C ILE A 474 -13.12 2.42 -14.02
N VAL A 475 -14.02 2.21 -14.98
CA VAL A 475 -14.09 3.04 -16.21
C VAL A 475 -14.41 4.50 -15.87
N GLU A 476 -15.34 4.75 -14.95
CA GLU A 476 -15.65 6.10 -14.43
C GLU A 476 -14.41 6.76 -13.82
N TYR A 477 -13.62 6.02 -13.02
CA TYR A 477 -12.37 6.51 -12.48
C TYR A 477 -11.34 6.88 -13.56
N LEU A 478 -11.15 6.03 -14.56
CA LEU A 478 -10.20 6.32 -15.65
C LEU A 478 -10.62 7.53 -16.49
N LYS A 479 -11.93 7.71 -16.71
CA LYS A 479 -12.48 8.92 -17.38
C LYS A 479 -12.24 10.17 -16.53
N PHE A 480 -12.42 10.08 -15.21
CA PHE A 480 -12.06 11.15 -14.29
C PHE A 480 -10.57 11.51 -14.42
N VAL A 481 -9.67 10.52 -14.35
CA VAL A 481 -8.21 10.74 -14.47
C VAL A 481 -7.87 11.47 -15.76
N ARG A 482 -8.40 11.04 -16.90
CA ARG A 482 -8.20 11.71 -18.20
C ARG A 482 -8.62 13.17 -18.15
N GLY A 483 -9.84 13.44 -17.69
CA GLY A 483 -10.37 14.81 -17.62
C GLY A 483 -9.57 15.69 -16.65
N PHE A 484 -9.17 15.13 -15.51
CA PHE A 484 -8.38 15.83 -14.52
C PHE A 484 -6.98 16.19 -15.05
N ASN A 485 -6.26 15.22 -15.64
CA ASN A 485 -4.93 15.44 -16.20
C ASN A 485 -4.94 16.46 -17.34
N GLN A 486 -6.01 16.51 -18.14
CA GLN A 486 -6.17 17.52 -19.20
C GLN A 486 -6.46 18.93 -18.67
N THR A 487 -7.10 19.02 -17.51
CA THR A 487 -7.51 20.31 -16.91
C THR A 487 -6.43 20.89 -16.00
N PHE A 488 -5.79 20.05 -15.17
CA PHE A 488 -4.85 20.46 -14.15
C PHE A 488 -3.44 19.94 -14.47
N LEU A 489 -2.84 20.50 -15.50
CA LEU A 489 -1.50 20.14 -15.96
C LEU A 489 -0.47 20.22 -14.82
N GLY A 490 0.38 19.19 -14.70
CA GLY A 490 1.39 19.11 -13.64
C GLY A 490 0.87 18.57 -12.29
N PHE A 491 -0.43 18.29 -12.20
CA PHE A 491 -1.05 17.55 -11.09
C PHE A 491 -1.52 16.17 -11.53
N ASP A 492 -0.89 15.64 -12.57
CA ASP A 492 -1.30 14.41 -13.22
C ASP A 492 -1.34 13.22 -12.27
N THR A 493 -2.38 12.43 -12.37
CA THR A 493 -2.44 11.10 -11.78
C THR A 493 -1.90 10.10 -12.79
N ASP A 494 -0.77 9.47 -12.45
CA ASP A 494 -0.22 8.39 -13.26
C ASP A 494 -0.99 7.08 -13.00
N VAL A 495 -1.36 6.37 -14.06
CA VAL A 495 -1.98 5.05 -13.96
C VAL A 495 -1.20 4.08 -14.84
N HIS A 496 -0.40 3.23 -14.21
CA HIS A 496 0.28 2.16 -14.91
C HIS A 496 -0.74 1.22 -15.57
N GLY A 497 -0.43 0.77 -16.77
CA GLY A 497 -1.34 -0.02 -17.59
C GLY A 497 -2.14 0.80 -18.59
N LEU A 498 -2.14 2.14 -18.46
CA LEU A 498 -2.64 3.02 -19.51
C LEU A 498 -1.57 3.28 -20.57
N VAL A 499 -2.00 3.28 -21.81
CA VAL A 499 -1.22 3.76 -22.95
C VAL A 499 -1.78 5.10 -23.39
N ILE A 500 -0.93 6.13 -23.37
CA ILE A 500 -1.33 7.48 -23.76
C ILE A 500 -0.72 7.77 -25.13
N GLU A 501 -1.56 8.07 -26.10
CA GLU A 501 -1.15 8.44 -27.46
C GLU A 501 -1.57 9.89 -27.75
N ARG A 502 -0.62 10.72 -28.11
CA ARG A 502 -0.90 12.09 -28.51
C ARG A 502 -1.22 12.17 -30.00
N ARG A 503 -2.47 12.55 -30.33
CA ARG A 503 -2.95 12.74 -31.71
C ARG A 503 -3.55 14.12 -31.82
N ASP A 504 -3.13 14.90 -32.82
CA ASP A 504 -3.61 16.26 -33.08
C ASP A 504 -3.55 17.19 -31.84
N GLY A 505 -2.52 17.00 -31.00
CA GLY A 505 -2.34 17.78 -29.78
C GLY A 505 -3.18 17.33 -28.57
N VAL A 506 -4.01 16.30 -28.71
CA VAL A 506 -4.88 15.74 -27.66
C VAL A 506 -4.35 14.37 -27.23
N ASP A 507 -4.33 14.14 -25.91
CA ASP A 507 -3.95 12.87 -25.33
C ASP A 507 -5.15 11.90 -25.30
N HIS A 508 -4.98 10.75 -25.96
CA HIS A 508 -5.93 9.66 -26.00
C HIS A 508 -5.45 8.53 -25.11
N TYR A 509 -6.34 7.96 -24.30
CA TYR A 509 -6.03 6.96 -23.28
C TYR A 509 -6.59 5.61 -23.68
N PHE A 510 -5.75 4.58 -23.61
CA PHE A 510 -6.07 3.21 -24.01
C PHE A 510 -5.58 2.22 -22.98
N VAL A 511 -6.11 0.98 -23.03
CA VAL A 511 -5.56 -0.20 -22.34
C VAL A 511 -5.45 -1.35 -23.33
N ASP A 512 -4.37 -2.13 -23.23
CA ASP A 512 -4.23 -3.36 -23.97
C ASP A 512 -5.04 -4.47 -23.25
N CYS A 513 -6.13 -4.88 -23.87
CA CYS A 513 -7.05 -5.91 -23.41
C CYS A 513 -6.88 -7.21 -24.20
N VAL A 514 -7.29 -8.34 -23.62
CA VAL A 514 -7.37 -9.61 -24.36
C VAL A 514 -8.25 -9.44 -25.60
N ALA A 515 -7.77 -9.91 -26.74
CA ALA A 515 -8.52 -9.84 -28.00
C ALA A 515 -9.85 -10.60 -27.91
N GLN A 516 -10.93 -10.04 -28.43
CA GLN A 516 -12.25 -10.69 -28.38
C GLN A 516 -12.28 -11.99 -29.17
N SER A 517 -11.52 -12.08 -30.27
CA SER A 517 -11.35 -13.32 -31.03
C SER A 517 -10.78 -14.45 -30.16
N TYR A 518 -9.73 -14.14 -29.37
CA TYR A 518 -9.15 -15.11 -28.45
C TYR A 518 -10.16 -15.59 -27.38
N LEU A 519 -10.93 -14.66 -26.80
CA LEU A 519 -11.95 -15.01 -25.81
C LEU A 519 -13.04 -15.92 -26.40
N ALA A 520 -13.47 -15.65 -27.64
CA ALA A 520 -14.49 -16.44 -28.32
C ALA A 520 -14.04 -17.88 -28.65
N GLU A 521 -12.73 -18.08 -28.85
CA GLU A 521 -12.16 -19.40 -29.14
C GLU A 521 -11.91 -20.25 -27.90
N HIS A 522 -11.83 -19.63 -26.71
CA HIS A 522 -11.41 -20.28 -25.45
C HIS A 522 -12.47 -20.22 -24.33
N GLN A 523 -13.68 -19.73 -24.62
CA GLN A 523 -14.88 -19.85 -23.78
C GLN A 523 -15.68 -21.10 -24.14
#